data_df899186a9793c6d5f01d1dcfc589be2
#
_entry.id   df899186a9793c6d5f01d1dcfc589be2
#
_cell.length_a   1.000
_cell.length_b   1.000
_cell.length_c   1.000
_cell.angle_alpha   90.00
_cell.angle_beta   90.00
_cell.angle_gamma   90.00
#
_symmetry.space_group_name_H-M   'P 1'
#
loop_
_entity.id
_entity.type
_entity.pdbx_description
1 polymer ?
#
loop_
_entity_poly.entity_id
_entity_poly.type
_entity_poly.pdbx_seq_one_letter_code
_entity_poly.pdbx_strand_id
1 'polypeptide(L)'
;MLREFEISCAETIYANEWAWLPCTTPSTPLALTQLQSLMLHHVPFKWSSPIFKTDLRSLNLRSLPSNHLPLDRILHIISSNSNLESLTLHFAVVVPAILPLHPTCLPKLRELNFGGHYHMSTLTDALALPALDVLSLDIEARDPIEDVITNLLQRSNNPPVTQLSVSYGNTNSSTLYYGPGGIVIAWNFLAEMNHLHTLTVGGTPLEPFLVALGTPEDEQAHWVCPNLKTVTMKSCHTHPDGIAKLVQLIEARNPETGTATMVQGVTPTKLRHIELHDCASVGPDVLEWLKKRVEVVVCVEPTYGRSL
;
A
#
# COMPACT_ATOMS: atom_id res chain seq x y z
N MET A 1 -18.48 -27.89 5.70
CA MET A 1 -17.65 -27.13 6.65
C MET A 1 -17.32 -25.77 6.07
N LEU A 2 -17.55 -24.69 6.83
CA LEU A 2 -17.33 -23.32 6.36
C LEU A 2 -15.83 -23.00 6.40
N ARG A 3 -15.23 -22.66 5.23
CA ARG A 3 -13.83 -22.25 5.12
C ARG A 3 -13.66 -20.75 4.94
N GLU A 4 -14.66 -20.09 4.38
CA GLU A 4 -14.65 -18.69 4.06
C GLU A 4 -15.92 -18.03 4.61
N PHE A 5 -15.76 -16.89 5.23
CA PHE A 5 -16.85 -16.10 5.76
C PHE A 5 -16.63 -14.64 5.42
N GLU A 6 -17.53 -14.10 4.62
CA GLU A 6 -17.46 -12.73 4.13
C GLU A 6 -18.76 -12.01 4.43
N ILE A 7 -18.66 -10.81 5.00
CA ILE A 7 -19.75 -9.88 5.16
C ILE A 7 -19.25 -8.47 4.82
N SER A 8 -19.99 -7.82 3.95
CA SER A 8 -19.79 -6.43 3.58
C SER A 8 -21.11 -5.69 3.63
N CYS A 9 -21.17 -4.59 4.37
CA CYS A 9 -22.29 -3.67 4.37
C CYS A 9 -21.95 -2.43 3.58
N ALA A 10 -22.78 -2.08 2.57
CA ALA A 10 -22.59 -0.91 1.74
C ALA A 10 -22.99 0.40 2.46
N GLU A 11 -23.86 0.31 3.47
CA GLU A 11 -24.35 1.45 4.23
C GLU A 11 -23.75 1.46 5.63
N THR A 12 -23.46 2.66 6.14
CA THR A 12 -23.13 2.88 7.55
C THR A 12 -24.35 2.58 8.40
N ILE A 13 -24.54 1.33 8.76
CA ILE A 13 -25.55 0.93 9.73
C ILE A 13 -25.09 1.48 11.08
N TYR A 14 -25.86 2.40 11.65
CA TYR A 14 -25.66 2.88 13.02
C TYR A 14 -25.96 1.72 13.99
N ALA A 15 -24.90 0.99 14.30
CA ALA A 15 -24.98 -0.39 14.75
C ALA A 15 -24.92 -0.49 16.28
N ASN A 16 -25.72 0.24 17.01
CA ASN A 16 -25.93 -0.08 18.42
C ASN A 16 -26.69 -1.41 18.65
N GLU A 17 -27.23 -2.04 17.61
CA GLU A 17 -28.12 -3.20 17.74
C GLU A 17 -27.61 -4.53 17.14
N TRP A 18 -26.47 -4.54 16.44
CA TRP A 18 -26.00 -5.76 15.77
C TRP A 18 -24.93 -6.52 16.57
N ALA A 19 -25.34 -7.20 17.62
CA ALA A 19 -24.47 -8.13 18.36
C ALA A 19 -24.56 -9.58 17.81
N TRP A 20 -24.56 -9.75 16.47
CA TRP A 20 -24.93 -11.03 15.85
C TRP A 20 -23.77 -11.92 15.37
N LEU A 21 -22.53 -11.45 15.34
CA LEU A 21 -21.43 -12.43 15.24
C LEU A 21 -21.52 -13.34 16.46
N PRO A 22 -21.64 -14.65 16.26
CA PRO A 22 -22.06 -15.56 17.30
C PRO A 22 -21.22 -15.37 18.55
N CYS A 23 -21.85 -14.76 19.56
CA CYS A 23 -21.42 -14.97 20.92
C CYS A 23 -21.57 -16.48 21.12
N THR A 24 -20.49 -17.18 21.31
CA THR A 24 -20.44 -18.59 21.52
C THR A 24 -21.53 -19.04 22.48
N THR A 25 -22.58 -19.60 21.94
CA THR A 25 -23.31 -20.61 22.70
C THR A 25 -22.46 -21.88 22.67
N PRO A 26 -22.39 -22.67 23.74
CA PRO A 26 -21.57 -23.89 23.80
C PRO A 26 -21.83 -24.92 22.70
N SER A 27 -22.86 -24.72 21.90
CA SER A 27 -23.34 -25.63 20.85
C SER A 27 -22.87 -25.31 19.43
N THR A 28 -22.11 -24.20 19.18
CA THR A 28 -21.69 -23.79 17.82
C THR A 28 -20.19 -23.89 17.52
N PRO A 29 -19.31 -24.51 18.31
CA PRO A 29 -17.85 -24.41 18.10
C PRO A 29 -17.34 -25.12 16.84
N LEU A 30 -17.98 -26.20 16.41
CA LEU A 30 -17.44 -27.08 15.37
C LEU A 30 -17.50 -26.51 13.94
N ALA A 31 -18.43 -25.60 13.64
CA ALA A 31 -18.59 -25.07 12.30
C ALA A 31 -17.52 -24.05 11.93
N LEU A 32 -16.92 -23.35 12.90
CA LEU A 32 -15.96 -22.26 12.69
C LEU A 32 -14.49 -22.69 12.81
N THR A 33 -14.21 -23.88 13.35
CA THR A 33 -12.84 -24.37 13.59
C THR A 33 -12.01 -24.58 12.32
N GLN A 34 -12.66 -24.57 11.15
CA GLN A 34 -11.99 -24.72 9.84
C GLN A 34 -12.01 -23.44 9.00
N LEU A 35 -12.40 -22.33 9.59
CA LEU A 35 -12.40 -21.06 8.88
C LEU A 35 -10.96 -20.66 8.56
N GLN A 36 -10.70 -20.42 7.28
CA GLN A 36 -9.40 -20.01 6.76
C GLN A 36 -9.38 -18.58 6.26
N SER A 37 -10.53 -18.05 5.83
CA SER A 37 -10.69 -16.70 5.33
C SER A 37 -11.83 -15.98 6.05
N LEU A 38 -11.52 -14.80 6.60
CA LEU A 38 -12.47 -13.94 7.28
C LEU A 38 -12.41 -12.54 6.70
N MET A 39 -13.54 -12.07 6.14
CA MET A 39 -13.71 -10.70 5.66
C MET A 39 -14.89 -10.05 6.36
N LEU A 40 -14.64 -8.93 7.04
CA LEU A 40 -15.64 -8.12 7.73
C LEU A 40 -15.48 -6.64 7.29
N HIS A 41 -16.37 -6.17 6.43
CA HIS A 41 -16.37 -4.80 5.96
C HIS A 41 -17.58 -4.03 6.50
N HIS A 42 -17.32 -2.96 7.25
CA HIS A 42 -18.32 -2.06 7.82
C HIS A 42 -19.38 -2.79 8.68
N VAL A 43 -18.97 -3.85 9.34
CA VAL A 43 -19.80 -4.68 10.20
C VAL A 43 -19.27 -4.59 11.63
N PRO A 44 -20.12 -4.41 12.64
CA PRO A 44 -19.68 -4.44 14.03
C PRO A 44 -19.30 -5.85 14.45
N PHE A 45 -18.21 -5.98 15.19
CA PHE A 45 -17.75 -7.24 15.77
C PHE A 45 -17.10 -7.04 17.14
N LYS A 46 -16.96 -8.13 17.87
CA LYS A 46 -16.26 -8.13 19.16
C LYS A 46 -14.86 -8.74 18.97
N TRP A 47 -13.84 -8.04 19.39
CA TRP A 47 -12.43 -8.49 19.35
C TRP A 47 -12.20 -9.81 20.11
N SER A 48 -13.05 -10.14 21.09
CA SER A 48 -13.00 -11.39 21.84
C SER A 48 -13.66 -12.59 21.14
N SER A 49 -14.23 -12.39 19.94
CA SER A 49 -14.88 -13.47 19.21
C SER A 49 -13.91 -14.60 18.89
N PRO A 50 -14.28 -15.86 19.12
CA PRO A 50 -13.44 -17.01 18.78
C PRO A 50 -13.21 -17.20 17.29
N ILE A 51 -13.97 -16.51 16.43
CA ILE A 51 -13.79 -16.49 14.97
C ILE A 51 -12.38 -16.03 14.56
N PHE A 52 -11.71 -15.22 15.41
CA PHE A 52 -10.36 -14.75 15.19
C PHE A 52 -9.26 -15.74 15.59
N LYS A 53 -9.60 -16.93 16.10
CA LYS A 53 -8.65 -17.95 16.60
C LYS A 53 -8.84 -19.29 15.90
N THR A 54 -9.05 -19.26 14.58
CA THR A 54 -9.42 -20.46 13.80
C THR A 54 -8.31 -20.92 12.84
N ASP A 55 -7.07 -20.45 13.04
CA ASP A 55 -5.93 -20.69 12.13
C ASP A 55 -6.16 -20.07 10.73
N LEU A 56 -6.51 -18.78 10.73
CA LEU A 56 -6.80 -18.02 9.53
C LEU A 56 -5.57 -17.94 8.60
N ARG A 57 -5.83 -18.04 7.30
CA ARG A 57 -4.87 -17.72 6.23
C ARG A 57 -5.09 -16.32 5.67
N SER A 58 -6.34 -15.84 5.68
CA SER A 58 -6.70 -14.49 5.22
C SER A 58 -7.56 -13.79 6.26
N LEU A 59 -7.16 -12.58 6.61
CA LEU A 59 -7.91 -11.70 7.50
C LEU A 59 -8.06 -10.33 6.86
N ASN A 60 -9.29 -9.92 6.55
CA ASN A 60 -9.61 -8.63 5.96
C ASN A 60 -10.66 -7.90 6.81
N LEU A 61 -10.22 -6.87 7.51
CA LEU A 61 -11.06 -6.06 8.38
C LEU A 61 -11.06 -4.61 7.89
N ARG A 62 -12.23 -4.13 7.50
CA ARG A 62 -12.46 -2.72 7.19
C ARG A 62 -13.56 -2.20 8.08
N SER A 63 -13.26 -1.23 8.91
CA SER A 63 -14.17 -0.84 9.97
C SER A 63 -14.90 0.46 9.71
N LEU A 64 -16.06 0.58 10.36
CA LEU A 64 -16.76 1.84 10.55
C LEU A 64 -15.94 2.77 11.44
N PRO A 65 -16.09 4.11 11.32
CA PRO A 65 -15.43 5.06 12.22
C PRO A 65 -15.73 4.83 13.71
N SER A 66 -16.87 4.18 14.02
CA SER A 66 -17.27 3.84 15.40
C SER A 66 -16.48 2.67 16.00
N ASN A 67 -15.86 1.84 15.17
CA ASN A 67 -15.07 0.69 15.64
C ASN A 67 -13.60 1.08 15.72
N HIS A 68 -13.06 1.04 16.90
CA HIS A 68 -11.67 1.34 17.17
C HIS A 68 -10.82 0.07 17.02
N LEU A 69 -9.61 0.21 16.46
CA LEU A 69 -8.61 -0.85 16.40
C LEU A 69 -7.69 -0.76 17.63
N PRO A 70 -7.82 -1.63 18.61
CA PRO A 70 -6.85 -1.71 19.70
C PRO A 70 -5.62 -2.52 19.23
N LEU A 71 -4.44 -1.88 19.24
CA LEU A 71 -3.20 -2.46 18.69
C LEU A 71 -2.77 -3.74 19.41
N ASP A 72 -2.96 -3.83 20.72
CA ASP A 72 -2.66 -5.03 21.51
C ASP A 72 -3.54 -6.21 21.10
N ARG A 73 -4.81 -5.95 20.83
CA ARG A 73 -5.78 -6.99 20.46
C ARG A 73 -5.53 -7.54 19.06
N ILE A 74 -5.31 -6.65 18.09
CA ILE A 74 -5.02 -7.10 16.73
C ILE A 74 -3.69 -7.86 16.68
N LEU A 75 -2.67 -7.42 17.39
CA LEU A 75 -1.39 -8.13 17.44
C LEU A 75 -1.56 -9.53 18.07
N HIS A 76 -2.39 -9.66 19.11
CA HIS A 76 -2.71 -10.96 19.68
C HIS A 76 -3.44 -11.88 18.68
N ILE A 77 -4.37 -11.33 17.90
CA ILE A 77 -5.07 -12.08 16.84
C ILE A 77 -4.06 -12.53 15.78
N ILE A 78 -3.22 -11.64 15.29
CA ILE A 78 -2.20 -11.91 14.29
C ILE A 78 -1.25 -13.03 14.79
N SER A 79 -0.74 -12.91 16.00
CA SER A 79 0.17 -13.90 16.61
C SER A 79 -0.47 -15.26 16.82
N SER A 80 -1.81 -15.30 17.02
CA SER A 80 -2.58 -16.55 17.17
C SER A 80 -2.85 -17.25 15.83
N ASN A 81 -2.59 -16.59 14.68
CA ASN A 81 -2.83 -17.11 13.35
C ASN A 81 -1.53 -17.15 12.54
N SER A 82 -0.58 -17.97 12.95
CA SER A 82 0.77 -18.06 12.35
C SER A 82 0.77 -18.50 10.89
N ASN A 83 -0.34 -19.02 10.38
CA ASN A 83 -0.52 -19.42 8.99
C ASN A 83 -1.10 -18.30 8.10
N LEU A 84 -1.19 -17.05 8.58
CA LEU A 84 -1.65 -15.93 7.76
C LEU A 84 -0.78 -15.77 6.50
N GLU A 85 -1.46 -15.68 5.37
CA GLU A 85 -0.90 -15.43 4.03
C GLU A 85 -1.26 -14.01 3.53
N SER A 86 -2.44 -13.49 3.92
CA SER A 86 -2.92 -12.14 3.59
C SER A 86 -3.52 -11.46 4.81
N LEU A 87 -3.14 -10.20 5.04
CA LEU A 87 -3.63 -9.36 6.12
C LEU A 87 -4.00 -7.98 5.59
N THR A 88 -5.29 -7.66 5.67
CA THR A 88 -5.82 -6.33 5.32
C THR A 88 -6.50 -5.71 6.52
N LEU A 89 -6.04 -4.54 6.94
CA LEU A 89 -6.61 -3.75 8.02
C LEU A 89 -6.82 -2.30 7.57
N HIS A 90 -8.07 -1.83 7.60
CA HIS A 90 -8.39 -0.45 7.29
C HIS A 90 -9.26 0.15 8.38
N PHE A 91 -8.70 1.07 9.17
CA PHE A 91 -9.34 1.67 10.34
C PHE A 91 -9.11 3.18 10.42
N ALA A 92 -10.19 3.93 10.55
CA ALA A 92 -10.13 5.38 10.76
C ALA A 92 -9.73 5.77 12.18
N VAL A 93 -9.89 4.88 13.16
CA VAL A 93 -9.56 5.14 14.58
C VAL A 93 -8.75 3.96 15.12
N VAL A 94 -7.57 4.26 15.65
CA VAL A 94 -6.66 3.27 16.25
C VAL A 94 -6.38 3.67 17.69
N VAL A 95 -6.52 2.71 18.60
CA VAL A 95 -6.17 2.88 20.02
C VAL A 95 -4.74 2.40 20.20
N PRO A 96 -3.79 3.30 20.52
CA PRO A 96 -2.40 2.93 20.72
C PRO A 96 -2.25 2.01 21.94
N ALA A 97 -1.26 1.13 21.88
CA ALA A 97 -0.88 0.25 22.98
C ALA A 97 0.64 0.09 23.02
N ILE A 98 1.14 -0.33 24.17
CA ILE A 98 2.55 -0.74 24.29
C ILE A 98 2.69 -2.09 23.59
N LEU A 99 3.44 -2.10 22.50
CA LEU A 99 3.71 -3.31 21.73
C LEU A 99 4.96 -4.04 22.24
N PRO A 100 5.06 -5.37 22.03
CA PRO A 100 6.24 -6.13 22.41
C PRO A 100 7.51 -5.59 21.74
N LEU A 101 8.64 -5.65 22.46
CA LEU A 101 9.96 -5.27 21.92
C LEU A 101 10.42 -6.22 20.81
N HIS A 102 9.98 -7.47 20.84
CA HIS A 102 10.31 -8.45 19.80
C HIS A 102 9.18 -8.52 18.79
N PRO A 103 9.47 -8.36 17.49
CA PRO A 103 8.47 -8.42 16.45
C PRO A 103 7.86 -9.82 16.32
N THR A 104 6.58 -9.86 16.02
CA THR A 104 5.86 -11.09 15.67
C THR A 104 6.25 -11.51 14.26
N CYS A 105 6.84 -12.69 14.12
CA CYS A 105 7.20 -13.24 12.82
C CYS A 105 6.00 -13.96 12.19
N LEU A 106 5.65 -13.58 10.96
CA LEU A 106 4.62 -14.23 10.13
C LEU A 106 5.29 -14.80 8.87
N PRO A 107 5.81 -16.02 8.93
CA PRO A 107 6.68 -16.56 7.88
C PRO A 107 5.96 -16.86 6.57
N LYS A 108 4.62 -16.90 6.56
CA LYS A 108 3.80 -17.19 5.39
C LYS A 108 3.09 -15.96 4.83
N LEU A 109 3.15 -14.81 5.53
CA LEU A 109 2.45 -13.61 5.08
C LEU A 109 3.10 -13.06 3.81
N ARG A 110 2.34 -13.08 2.73
CA ARG A 110 2.74 -12.58 1.41
C ARG A 110 2.15 -11.22 1.08
N GLU A 111 1.00 -10.92 1.64
CA GLU A 111 0.26 -9.70 1.35
C GLU A 111 -0.07 -8.94 2.63
N LEU A 112 0.43 -7.71 2.73
CA LEU A 112 0.12 -6.77 3.80
C LEU A 112 -0.54 -5.52 3.21
N ASN A 113 -1.74 -5.20 3.70
CA ASN A 113 -2.48 -4.01 3.29
C ASN A 113 -3.00 -3.26 4.53
N PHE A 114 -2.40 -2.11 4.81
CA PHE A 114 -2.82 -1.25 5.92
C PHE A 114 -3.34 0.08 5.39
N GLY A 115 -4.46 0.54 5.97
CA GLY A 115 -5.07 1.80 5.60
C GLY A 115 -5.73 2.54 6.77
N GLY A 116 -5.90 3.85 6.58
CA GLY A 116 -6.56 4.76 7.50
C GLY A 116 -5.60 5.47 8.45
N HIS A 117 -5.80 5.32 9.75
CA HIS A 117 -5.14 6.10 10.79
C HIS A 117 -3.61 5.94 10.84
N TYR A 118 -2.89 7.04 11.12
CA TYR A 118 -1.42 7.07 11.16
C TYR A 118 -0.77 6.05 12.13
N HIS A 119 -1.43 5.68 13.23
CA HIS A 119 -0.94 4.65 14.15
C HIS A 119 -0.86 3.24 13.54
N MET A 120 -1.34 3.03 12.32
CA MET A 120 -1.11 1.77 11.59
C MET A 120 0.39 1.53 11.34
N SER A 121 1.20 2.59 11.23
CA SER A 121 2.66 2.50 11.14
C SER A 121 3.26 1.82 12.37
N THR A 122 2.74 2.10 13.56
CA THR A 122 3.19 1.48 14.82
C THR A 122 2.99 -0.06 14.79
N LEU A 123 1.93 -0.54 14.13
CA LEU A 123 1.70 -1.98 14.00
C LEU A 123 2.76 -2.63 13.09
N THR A 124 3.21 -1.94 12.04
CA THR A 124 4.29 -2.46 11.19
C THR A 124 5.57 -2.70 11.98
N ASP A 125 5.86 -1.87 12.99
CA ASP A 125 7.05 -2.00 13.83
C ASP A 125 7.06 -3.29 14.68
N ALA A 126 5.88 -3.84 14.95
CA ALA A 126 5.74 -5.10 15.69
C ALA A 126 5.75 -6.36 14.80
N LEU A 127 6.00 -6.23 13.49
CA LEU A 127 5.94 -7.34 12.53
C LEU A 127 7.29 -7.62 11.88
N ALA A 128 7.55 -8.91 11.57
CA ALA A 128 8.62 -9.38 10.69
C ALA A 128 8.02 -10.35 9.65
N LEU A 129 8.17 -10.03 8.36
CA LEU A 129 7.43 -10.62 7.23
C LEU A 129 8.38 -11.15 6.14
N PRO A 130 9.11 -12.24 6.38
CA PRO A 130 10.18 -12.69 5.47
C PRO A 130 9.68 -13.19 4.11
N ALA A 131 8.38 -13.47 3.95
CA ALA A 131 7.77 -13.91 2.69
C ALA A 131 6.97 -12.80 1.99
N LEU A 132 7.08 -11.54 2.42
CA LEU A 132 6.29 -10.43 1.89
C LEU A 132 6.55 -10.22 0.40
N ASP A 133 5.47 -10.21 -0.39
CA ASP A 133 5.47 -10.02 -1.85
C ASP A 133 4.71 -8.75 -2.23
N VAL A 134 3.60 -8.49 -1.54
CA VAL A 134 2.72 -7.34 -1.80
C VAL A 134 2.62 -6.48 -0.55
N LEU A 135 3.04 -5.21 -0.65
CA LEU A 135 2.92 -4.21 0.40
C LEU A 135 2.05 -3.05 -0.06
N SER A 136 0.97 -2.79 0.68
CA SER A 136 0.10 -1.64 0.44
C SER A 136 -0.10 -0.85 1.73
N LEU A 137 0.28 0.42 1.69
CA LEU A 137 0.14 1.36 2.79
C LEU A 137 -0.64 2.59 2.30
N ASP A 138 -1.88 2.72 2.77
CA ASP A 138 -2.76 3.87 2.51
C ASP A 138 -3.12 4.53 3.85
N ILE A 139 -2.12 5.14 4.47
CA ILE A 139 -2.23 5.67 5.82
C ILE A 139 -2.12 7.20 5.86
N GLU A 140 -2.78 7.82 6.83
CA GLU A 140 -2.57 9.22 7.12
C GLU A 140 -1.10 9.43 7.53
N ALA A 141 -0.38 10.27 6.78
CA ALA A 141 1.01 10.53 7.10
C ALA A 141 1.11 11.61 8.19
N ARG A 142 1.74 11.26 9.30
CA ARG A 142 2.29 12.21 10.29
C ARG A 142 3.80 12.15 10.35
N ASP A 143 4.34 10.97 10.06
CA ASP A 143 5.76 10.67 10.07
C ASP A 143 6.22 10.19 8.69
N PRO A 144 7.51 10.29 8.36
CA PRO A 144 8.04 9.79 7.10
C PRO A 144 7.74 8.30 6.90
N ILE A 145 6.99 7.98 5.84
CA ILE A 145 6.62 6.58 5.54
C ILE A 145 7.83 5.74 5.08
N GLU A 146 8.87 6.41 4.60
CA GLU A 146 10.13 5.77 4.20
C GLU A 146 10.78 5.01 5.34
N ASP A 147 10.79 5.58 6.55
CA ASP A 147 11.35 4.92 7.73
C ASP A 147 10.54 3.67 8.09
N VAL A 148 9.22 3.76 7.99
CA VAL A 148 8.30 2.63 8.24
C VAL A 148 8.59 1.48 7.28
N ILE A 149 8.72 1.78 5.98
CA ILE A 149 8.99 0.77 4.94
C ILE A 149 10.40 0.20 5.12
N THR A 150 11.41 1.05 5.23
CA THR A 150 12.81 0.63 5.40
C THR A 150 12.97 -0.28 6.61
N ASN A 151 12.43 0.13 7.76
CA ASN A 151 12.51 -0.65 8.98
C ASN A 151 11.77 -1.99 8.88
N LEU A 152 10.62 -2.03 8.20
CA LEU A 152 9.86 -3.27 7.96
C LEU A 152 10.68 -4.23 7.07
N LEU A 153 11.23 -3.75 5.97
CA LEU A 153 12.04 -4.55 5.04
C LEU A 153 13.28 -5.13 5.74
N GLN A 154 14.03 -4.31 6.46
CA GLN A 154 15.22 -4.75 7.19
C GLN A 154 14.91 -5.81 8.25
N ARG A 155 13.87 -5.60 9.08
CA ARG A 155 13.42 -6.59 10.06
C ARG A 155 12.94 -7.89 9.43
N SER A 156 12.44 -7.81 8.21
CA SER A 156 11.92 -8.94 7.44
C SER A 156 12.98 -9.65 6.60
N ASN A 157 14.26 -9.29 6.75
CA ASN A 157 15.38 -9.82 5.97
C ASN A 157 15.27 -9.52 4.47
N ASN A 158 14.84 -8.31 4.13
CA ASN A 158 14.68 -7.79 2.77
C ASN A 158 13.90 -8.75 1.85
N PRO A 159 12.61 -8.99 2.13
CA PRO A 159 11.79 -9.90 1.35
C PRO A 159 11.67 -9.39 -0.11
N PRO A 160 11.45 -10.28 -1.08
CA PRO A 160 11.38 -9.93 -2.49
C PRO A 160 10.04 -9.29 -2.85
N VAL A 161 9.78 -8.07 -2.35
CA VAL A 161 8.54 -7.36 -2.64
C VAL A 161 8.46 -7.04 -4.14
N THR A 162 7.42 -7.55 -4.80
CA THR A 162 7.17 -7.35 -6.23
C THR A 162 6.13 -6.28 -6.51
N GLN A 163 5.26 -5.98 -5.55
CA GLN A 163 4.23 -4.96 -5.67
C GLN A 163 4.24 -4.04 -4.45
N LEU A 164 4.37 -2.75 -4.70
CA LEU A 164 4.30 -1.71 -3.68
C LEU A 164 3.20 -0.71 -4.02
N SER A 165 2.34 -0.43 -3.06
CA SER A 165 1.37 0.67 -3.12
C SER A 165 1.56 1.58 -1.91
N VAL A 166 1.84 2.86 -2.17
CA VAL A 166 1.97 3.89 -1.13
C VAL A 166 1.01 5.01 -1.46
N SER A 167 0.02 5.19 -0.61
CA SER A 167 -0.93 6.30 -0.71
C SER A 167 -1.00 7.03 0.63
N TYR A 168 -1.10 8.34 0.55
CA TYR A 168 -1.31 9.15 1.73
C TYR A 168 -2.80 9.40 1.85
N GLY A 169 -3.44 8.62 2.69
CA GLY A 169 -4.88 8.52 2.89
C GLY A 169 -5.65 9.81 2.73
N ASN A 170 -6.92 9.74 2.60
CA ASN A 170 -7.91 10.75 2.20
C ASN A 170 -7.79 12.11 2.90
N THR A 171 -6.58 12.64 2.98
CA THR A 171 -6.34 14.00 3.40
C THR A 171 -6.75 14.89 2.24
N ASN A 172 -8.02 15.33 2.25
CA ASN A 172 -8.48 16.49 1.49
C ASN A 172 -7.64 17.76 1.78
N SER A 173 -6.56 17.63 2.49
CA SER A 173 -5.62 18.68 2.82
C SER A 173 -4.34 18.50 2.01
N SER A 174 -4.40 18.89 0.73
CA SER A 174 -3.23 19.22 -0.08
C SER A 174 -2.22 20.17 0.62
N THR A 175 -2.64 20.77 1.72
CA THR A 175 -1.84 21.68 2.54
C THR A 175 -0.77 21.01 3.39
N LEU A 176 -0.88 19.71 3.70
CA LEU A 176 0.13 19.02 4.50
C LEU A 176 1.46 18.79 3.76
N TYR A 177 1.43 18.76 2.43
CA TYR A 177 2.62 18.46 1.62
C TYR A 177 3.34 19.70 1.07
N TYR A 178 2.68 20.85 1.00
CA TYR A 178 3.21 22.07 0.37
C TYR A 178 3.35 23.26 1.32
N GLY A 179 3.01 23.09 2.61
CA GLY A 179 3.23 24.13 3.61
C GLY A 179 4.70 24.24 4.03
N PRO A 180 5.15 25.39 4.58
CA PRO A 180 6.47 25.50 5.19
C PRO A 180 6.58 24.50 6.35
N GLY A 181 7.32 23.42 6.16
CA GLY A 181 7.43 22.28 7.08
C GLY A 181 6.67 21.02 6.63
N GLY A 182 6.15 20.98 5.39
CA GLY A 182 5.54 19.79 4.81
C GLY A 182 6.51 18.60 4.78
N ILE A 183 5.97 17.39 4.97
CA ILE A 183 6.76 16.15 4.93
C ILE A 183 7.23 15.95 3.49
N VAL A 184 8.54 16.07 3.27
CA VAL A 184 9.17 15.71 2.00
C VAL A 184 9.49 14.22 2.09
N ILE A 185 8.91 13.44 1.17
CA ILE A 185 9.20 12.00 1.10
C ILE A 185 10.48 11.83 0.33
N ALA A 186 11.46 11.19 0.96
CA ALA A 186 12.64 10.69 0.29
C ALA A 186 12.36 9.26 -0.17
N TRP A 187 12.28 9.03 -1.46
CA TRP A 187 12.00 7.72 -2.07
C TRP A 187 13.23 6.79 -2.09
N ASN A 188 14.21 7.03 -1.22
CA ASN A 188 15.48 6.29 -1.19
C ASN A 188 15.32 4.80 -0.93
N PHE A 189 14.29 4.39 -0.19
CA PHE A 189 13.99 2.99 0.06
C PHE A 189 13.72 2.18 -1.21
N LEU A 190 13.33 2.84 -2.32
CA LEU A 190 13.15 2.16 -3.61
C LEU A 190 14.45 1.57 -4.15
N ALA A 191 15.61 2.09 -3.75
CA ALA A 191 16.91 1.55 -4.16
C ALA A 191 17.15 0.10 -3.68
N GLU A 192 16.50 -0.29 -2.57
CA GLU A 192 16.60 -1.64 -2.01
C GLU A 192 15.59 -2.62 -2.64
N MET A 193 14.62 -2.10 -3.44
CA MET A 193 13.50 -2.88 -3.99
C MET A 193 13.77 -3.41 -5.41
N ASN A 194 14.84 -4.18 -5.56
CA ASN A 194 15.27 -4.70 -6.87
C ASN A 194 14.26 -5.66 -7.53
N HIS A 195 13.36 -6.26 -6.76
CA HIS A 195 12.34 -7.18 -7.26
C HIS A 195 11.02 -6.49 -7.64
N LEU A 196 10.94 -5.17 -7.45
CA LEU A 196 9.69 -4.43 -7.69
C LEU A 196 9.30 -4.45 -9.17
N HIS A 197 8.10 -4.92 -9.46
CA HIS A 197 7.48 -4.94 -10.80
C HIS A 197 6.37 -3.91 -10.95
N THR A 198 5.64 -3.64 -9.87
CA THR A 198 4.48 -2.74 -9.87
C THR A 198 4.61 -1.74 -8.73
N LEU A 199 4.54 -0.47 -9.08
CA LEU A 199 4.52 0.65 -8.13
C LEU A 199 3.24 1.45 -8.30
N THR A 200 2.47 1.59 -7.23
CA THR A 200 1.33 2.50 -7.15
C THR A 200 1.64 3.60 -6.14
N VAL A 201 1.44 4.84 -6.54
CA VAL A 201 1.69 6.03 -5.71
C VAL A 201 0.44 6.90 -5.70
N GLY A 202 0.03 7.36 -4.52
CA GLY A 202 -1.17 8.19 -4.37
C GLY A 202 -0.98 9.37 -3.41
N GLY A 203 -1.64 10.51 -3.70
CA GLY A 203 -1.70 11.65 -2.79
C GLY A 203 -0.36 12.33 -2.50
N THR A 204 0.62 12.26 -3.39
CA THR A 204 1.98 12.79 -3.20
C THR A 204 2.43 13.63 -4.39
N PRO A 205 3.41 14.53 -4.22
CA PRO A 205 4.09 15.15 -5.35
C PRO A 205 4.75 14.13 -6.27
N LEU A 206 4.62 14.34 -7.59
CA LEU A 206 5.19 13.43 -8.60
C LEU A 206 6.71 13.52 -8.67
N GLU A 207 7.26 14.73 -8.58
CA GLU A 207 8.65 15.01 -8.89
C GLU A 207 9.63 14.18 -8.07
N PRO A 208 9.50 14.07 -6.73
CA PRO A 208 10.51 13.37 -5.93
C PRO A 208 10.65 11.89 -6.32
N PHE A 209 9.54 11.19 -6.57
CA PHE A 209 9.64 9.78 -6.91
C PHE A 209 10.03 9.56 -8.39
N LEU A 210 9.62 10.44 -9.30
CA LEU A 210 10.05 10.38 -10.70
C LEU A 210 11.56 10.62 -10.83
N VAL A 211 12.11 11.52 -10.01
CA VAL A 211 13.56 11.72 -9.92
C VAL A 211 14.24 10.48 -9.37
N ALA A 212 13.69 9.89 -8.29
CA ALA A 212 14.27 8.67 -7.70
C ALA A 212 14.30 7.47 -8.68
N LEU A 213 13.30 7.36 -9.56
CA LEU A 213 13.23 6.30 -10.59
C LEU A 213 13.98 6.63 -11.87
N GLY A 214 14.46 7.85 -12.03
CA GLY A 214 15.12 8.36 -13.22
C GLY A 214 16.47 7.72 -13.54
N THR A 215 17.17 8.29 -14.49
CA THR A 215 18.52 7.84 -14.84
C THR A 215 19.46 8.09 -13.66
N PRO A 216 20.31 7.10 -13.29
CA PRO A 216 21.36 7.35 -12.32
C PRO A 216 22.27 8.51 -12.76
N GLU A 217 22.44 9.50 -11.89
CA GLU A 217 23.22 10.73 -12.21
C GLU A 217 24.73 10.51 -12.11
N ASP A 218 25.16 9.55 -11.27
CA ASP A 218 26.56 9.23 -11.02
C ASP A 218 26.96 7.89 -11.62
N GLU A 219 28.22 7.76 -12.06
CA GLU A 219 28.77 6.49 -12.57
C GLU A 219 28.76 5.35 -11.52
N GLN A 220 28.70 5.68 -10.22
CA GLN A 220 28.60 4.73 -9.11
C GLN A 220 27.15 4.43 -8.69
N ALA A 221 26.17 5.17 -9.21
CA ALA A 221 24.77 4.96 -8.91
C ALA A 221 24.22 3.76 -9.67
N HIS A 222 23.18 3.14 -9.12
CA HIS A 222 22.50 1.99 -9.72
C HIS A 222 21.10 2.39 -10.20
N TRP A 223 20.57 1.64 -11.16
CA TRP A 223 19.16 1.77 -11.50
C TRP A 223 18.29 1.42 -10.30
N VAL A 224 17.42 2.36 -9.90
CA VAL A 224 16.40 2.11 -8.86
C VAL A 224 15.27 1.29 -9.47
N CYS A 225 14.83 0.24 -8.79
CA CYS A 225 13.79 -0.70 -9.25
C CYS A 225 14.01 -1.15 -10.71
N PRO A 226 15.11 -1.83 -11.03
CA PRO A 226 15.44 -2.15 -12.43
C PRO A 226 14.41 -3.04 -13.12
N ASN A 227 13.62 -3.80 -12.36
CA ASN A 227 12.59 -4.72 -12.88
C ASN A 227 11.18 -4.09 -12.97
N LEU A 228 11.05 -2.78 -12.74
CA LEU A 228 9.77 -2.08 -12.74
C LEU A 228 9.14 -2.08 -14.14
N LYS A 229 7.87 -2.52 -14.21
CA LYS A 229 7.09 -2.65 -15.45
C LYS A 229 5.83 -1.78 -15.45
N THR A 230 5.25 -1.57 -14.28
CA THR A 230 3.97 -0.87 -14.11
C THR A 230 4.11 0.25 -13.10
N VAL A 231 3.64 1.44 -13.46
CA VAL A 231 3.55 2.60 -12.58
C VAL A 231 2.14 3.16 -12.63
N THR A 232 1.50 3.24 -11.47
CA THR A 232 0.17 3.85 -11.31
C THR A 232 0.28 5.05 -10.38
N MET A 233 -0.20 6.20 -10.82
CA MET A 233 -0.21 7.46 -10.09
C MET A 233 -1.64 7.91 -9.86
N LYS A 234 -2.04 8.12 -8.59
CA LYS A 234 -3.42 8.45 -8.20
C LYS A 234 -3.47 9.73 -7.40
N SER A 235 -4.26 10.70 -7.84
CA SER A 235 -4.42 11.99 -7.15
C SER A 235 -3.08 12.62 -6.77
N CYS A 236 -2.10 12.50 -7.66
CA CYS A 236 -0.78 13.05 -7.47
C CYS A 236 -0.73 14.49 -7.98
N HIS A 237 -0.11 15.36 -7.17
CA HIS A 237 0.10 16.75 -7.56
C HIS A 237 1.43 16.90 -8.31
N THR A 238 1.45 17.76 -9.30
CA THR A 238 2.68 18.07 -10.02
C THR A 238 2.82 19.57 -10.22
N HIS A 239 4.06 20.06 -10.12
CA HIS A 239 4.45 21.35 -10.66
C HIS A 239 4.63 21.24 -12.19
N PRO A 240 4.76 22.36 -12.91
CA PRO A 240 5.01 22.35 -14.35
C PRO A 240 6.18 21.44 -14.77
N ASP A 241 7.20 21.31 -13.91
CA ASP A 241 8.38 20.49 -14.17
C ASP A 241 8.14 18.98 -14.00
N GLY A 242 7.06 18.55 -13.33
CA GLY A 242 6.81 17.13 -13.07
C GLY A 242 6.51 16.34 -14.33
N ILE A 243 5.85 16.96 -15.31
CA ILE A 243 5.65 16.34 -16.63
C ILE A 243 6.99 16.14 -17.36
N ALA A 244 7.91 17.10 -17.26
CA ALA A 244 9.25 16.94 -17.82
C ALA A 244 10.00 15.77 -17.16
N LYS A 245 9.85 15.58 -15.85
CA LYS A 245 10.44 14.43 -15.14
C LYS A 245 9.82 13.09 -15.55
N LEU A 246 8.52 13.05 -15.81
CA LEU A 246 7.85 11.85 -16.36
C LEU A 246 8.41 11.52 -17.75
N VAL A 247 8.55 12.52 -18.62
CA VAL A 247 9.15 12.33 -19.94
C VAL A 247 10.58 11.82 -19.83
N GLN A 248 11.40 12.42 -18.97
CA GLN A 248 12.79 11.98 -18.72
C GLN A 248 12.87 10.53 -18.25
N LEU A 249 12.01 10.12 -17.30
CA LEU A 249 11.93 8.74 -16.82
C LEU A 249 11.62 7.76 -17.97
N ILE A 250 10.63 8.11 -18.81
CA ILE A 250 10.23 7.26 -19.93
C ILE A 250 11.33 7.21 -21.00
N GLU A 251 11.96 8.30 -21.33
CA GLU A 251 13.09 8.30 -22.29
C GLU A 251 14.25 7.44 -21.81
N ALA A 252 14.54 7.48 -20.51
CA ALA A 252 15.61 6.69 -19.92
C ALA A 252 15.35 5.18 -19.97
N ARG A 253 14.08 4.75 -19.72
CA ARG A 253 13.72 3.32 -19.66
C ARG A 253 13.20 2.76 -20.98
N ASN A 254 12.54 3.60 -21.78
CA ASN A 254 11.92 3.25 -23.06
C ASN A 254 12.46 4.17 -24.18
N PRO A 255 13.76 4.15 -24.48
CA PRO A 255 14.29 4.99 -25.55
C PRO A 255 13.65 4.61 -26.89
N GLU A 256 13.52 5.57 -27.81
CA GLU A 256 12.91 5.35 -29.11
C GLU A 256 13.71 4.37 -29.98
N THR A 257 15.02 4.47 -29.86
CA THR A 257 15.95 3.59 -30.60
C THR A 257 16.87 2.87 -29.64
N GLY A 258 16.98 1.55 -29.81
CA GLY A 258 17.91 0.73 -29.04
C GLY A 258 17.36 0.24 -27.68
N THR A 259 18.27 0.07 -26.75
CA THR A 259 18.00 -0.36 -25.37
C THR A 259 18.35 0.76 -24.41
N ALA A 260 17.73 0.76 -23.24
CA ALA A 260 18.07 1.68 -22.16
C ALA A 260 19.57 1.59 -21.81
N THR A 261 20.13 2.68 -21.31
CA THR A 261 21.56 2.74 -20.94
C THR A 261 21.87 1.69 -19.87
N MET A 262 22.88 0.87 -20.13
CA MET A 262 23.42 -0.06 -19.14
C MET A 262 24.25 0.71 -18.12
N VAL A 263 23.91 0.59 -16.85
CA VAL A 263 24.68 1.15 -15.74
C VAL A 263 25.11 0.02 -14.81
N GLN A 264 26.39 -0.09 -14.56
CA GLN A 264 26.99 -1.17 -13.75
C GLN A 264 26.55 -2.60 -14.13
N GLY A 265 26.40 -2.85 -15.43
CA GLY A 265 25.99 -4.15 -15.95
C GLY A 265 24.48 -4.42 -15.87
N VAL A 266 23.69 -3.48 -15.37
CA VAL A 266 22.23 -3.59 -15.28
C VAL A 266 21.57 -2.70 -16.32
N THR A 267 20.68 -3.30 -17.12
CA THR A 267 19.79 -2.58 -18.04
C THR A 267 18.37 -2.67 -17.47
N PRO A 268 17.69 -1.54 -17.26
CA PRO A 268 16.35 -1.56 -16.67
C PRO A 268 15.34 -2.19 -17.62
N THR A 269 14.35 -2.86 -17.07
CA THR A 269 13.20 -3.35 -17.81
C THR A 269 12.40 -2.17 -18.36
N LYS A 270 11.90 -2.26 -19.59
CA LYS A 270 10.99 -1.28 -20.18
C LYS A 270 9.71 -1.18 -19.36
N LEU A 271 9.24 0.04 -19.12
CA LEU A 271 7.91 0.27 -18.59
C LEU A 271 6.87 -0.11 -19.65
N ARG A 272 5.92 -0.94 -19.25
CA ARG A 272 4.86 -1.44 -20.14
C ARG A 272 3.50 -0.82 -19.87
N HIS A 273 3.28 -0.38 -18.65
CA HIS A 273 1.98 0.12 -18.22
C HIS A 273 2.15 1.37 -17.36
N ILE A 274 1.47 2.44 -17.74
CA ILE A 274 1.39 3.70 -16.99
C ILE A 274 -0.07 4.07 -16.81
N GLU A 275 -0.47 4.33 -15.58
CA GLU A 275 -1.79 4.86 -15.23
C GLU A 275 -1.68 6.18 -14.50
N LEU A 276 -2.45 7.15 -14.94
CA LEU A 276 -2.58 8.49 -14.37
C LEU A 276 -4.05 8.72 -14.02
N HIS A 277 -4.39 8.69 -12.74
CA HIS A 277 -5.74 8.92 -12.25
C HIS A 277 -5.78 10.19 -11.42
N ASP A 278 -6.64 11.13 -11.78
CA ASP A 278 -6.82 12.42 -11.09
C ASP A 278 -5.49 13.15 -10.83
N CYS A 279 -4.52 12.97 -11.72
CA CYS A 279 -3.26 13.69 -11.70
C CYS A 279 -3.39 15.02 -12.44
N ALA A 280 -2.37 15.89 -12.34
CA ALA A 280 -2.35 17.11 -13.12
C ALA A 280 -2.49 16.80 -14.62
N SER A 281 -3.15 17.70 -15.33
CA SER A 281 -3.47 17.51 -16.75
C SER A 281 -2.19 17.30 -17.56
N VAL A 282 -2.07 16.13 -18.14
CA VAL A 282 -1.04 15.80 -19.12
C VAL A 282 -1.59 16.22 -20.49
N GLY A 283 -0.88 17.13 -21.17
CA GLY A 283 -1.31 17.61 -22.49
C GLY A 283 -1.44 16.47 -23.51
N PRO A 284 -2.30 16.62 -24.53
CA PRO A 284 -2.56 15.58 -25.52
C PRO A 284 -1.28 15.17 -26.28
N ASP A 285 -0.38 16.08 -26.53
CA ASP A 285 0.90 15.80 -27.22
C ASP A 285 1.78 14.87 -26.39
N VAL A 286 1.83 15.07 -25.08
CA VAL A 286 2.57 14.20 -24.15
C VAL A 286 1.92 12.82 -24.08
N LEU A 287 0.57 12.75 -24.03
CA LEU A 287 -0.14 11.47 -24.03
C LEU A 287 0.10 10.69 -25.33
N GLU A 288 0.08 11.34 -26.50
CA GLU A 288 0.41 10.66 -27.76
C GLU A 288 1.86 10.19 -27.77
N TRP A 289 2.76 10.98 -27.24
CA TRP A 289 4.18 10.63 -27.13
C TRP A 289 4.37 9.40 -26.20
N LEU A 290 3.69 9.36 -25.05
CA LEU A 290 3.71 8.24 -24.13
C LEU A 290 3.20 6.95 -24.80
N LYS A 291 2.05 7.01 -25.50
CA LYS A 291 1.44 5.88 -26.21
C LYS A 291 2.32 5.27 -27.30
N LYS A 292 3.28 6.04 -27.83
CA LYS A 292 4.26 5.51 -28.80
C LYS A 292 5.39 4.72 -28.14
N ARG A 293 5.62 4.89 -26.82
CA ARG A 293 6.75 4.30 -26.09
C ARG A 293 6.36 3.26 -25.05
N VAL A 294 5.13 3.32 -24.56
CA VAL A 294 4.61 2.44 -23.51
C VAL A 294 3.41 1.68 -24.07
N GLU A 295 3.36 0.37 -23.82
CA GLU A 295 2.34 -0.53 -24.38
C GLU A 295 0.92 -0.13 -23.96
N VAL A 296 0.74 0.25 -22.68
CA VAL A 296 -0.56 0.66 -22.12
C VAL A 296 -0.39 1.99 -21.39
N VAL A 297 -1.14 3.00 -21.81
CA VAL A 297 -1.22 4.30 -21.15
C VAL A 297 -2.69 4.60 -20.86
N VAL A 298 -3.03 4.67 -19.57
CA VAL A 298 -4.34 5.07 -19.09
C VAL A 298 -4.22 6.45 -18.46
N CYS A 299 -5.07 7.38 -18.87
CA CYS A 299 -5.17 8.70 -18.28
C CYS A 299 -6.64 8.98 -17.99
N VAL A 300 -6.97 9.12 -16.71
CA VAL A 300 -8.31 9.50 -16.24
C VAL A 300 -8.20 10.90 -15.66
N GLU A 301 -8.79 11.85 -16.35
CA GLU A 301 -8.80 13.24 -15.88
C GLU A 301 -9.67 13.39 -14.62
N PRO A 302 -9.31 14.33 -13.72
CA PRO A 302 -10.14 14.62 -12.57
C PRO A 302 -11.53 15.09 -13.04
N THR A 303 -12.56 14.43 -12.53
CA THR A 303 -13.95 14.86 -12.70
C THR A 303 -14.25 16.07 -11.82
N TYR A 304 -13.52 17.16 -12.00
CA TYR A 304 -13.99 18.45 -11.49
C TYR A 304 -15.26 18.79 -12.27
N GLY A 305 -16.38 18.83 -11.53
CA GLY A 305 -17.68 19.07 -12.12
C GLY A 305 -17.59 20.16 -13.17
N ARG A 306 -18.02 19.86 -14.37
CA ARG A 306 -18.36 20.87 -15.36
C ARG A 306 -19.43 21.73 -14.70
N SER A 307 -19.01 22.80 -14.02
CA SER A 307 -19.92 23.89 -13.67
C SER A 307 -20.43 24.42 -14.99
N LEU A 308 -21.69 24.05 -15.27
CA LEU A 308 -22.53 24.67 -16.29
C LEU A 308 -22.72 26.16 -16.02
#